data_a4541acd369156efa6860b23b3456156
#
_entry.id   a4541acd369156efa6860b23b3456156
#
_cell.length_a   1.000
_cell.length_b   1.000
_cell.length_c   1.000
_cell.angle_alpha   90.00
_cell.angle_beta   90.00
_cell.angle_gamma   90.00
#
_symmetry.space_group_name_H-M   'P 1'
#
loop_
_entity.id
_entity.type
_entity.pdbx_description
1 polymer ?
#
loop_
_entity_poly.entity_id
_entity_poly.type
_entity_poly.pdbx_seq_one_letter_code
_entity_poly.pdbx_strand_id
1 'polypeptide(L)'
;MNAHSTMALLEVKDLSVDFRVEGGQSHAVKNISFDLGAGETLAIVGESGSGKSVTALSILQLLPYPTASHPSGSIKYRGTELLSADEETLYVARGNNISMIFQEPMTALNPLHVVERQVGEVLTLHKNMNPAQARERILELLHLVGIQEPEKRLGAYPHQLSGGQRQRVMIAMALANEPEILIADEPTTALDVTIQAQILALLKELQGKLGMAMILITHDLGVVRHMADRVAVMTGGEIVEQAPVKDLFLHPRHDYTLHLLSAEPKGKPAPPPVNAATVVTAENLKVWFPIKAGVFRRTVDHVRAVDEISLEVREGHTVGVVGESGSGKTTLGLALLRLISSQGAISFDGQRIENLGRKILRPLRRQMQVVFQDPFSSLSPRMSIAQIIEEGLLVHGEGGGYDERRELIANTLREVGLEPGAMDRFPHEFSGGQRQRGAIARAMVLQPRFVVLDEPTSALDVSVQAQIVDLLRDLQQRHRLAYLFISHDLKVVRALADEVIVLRNGKVMEQGAAQQIFDDPRTDYTKALMAAAFKLEAIESGAVSV
;
A
#
# COMPACT_ATOMS: atom_id res chain seq x y z
N MET A 1 -32.31 -10.60 33.93
CA MET A 1 -31.50 -10.27 32.77
C MET A 1 -30.44 -9.27 33.21
N ASN A 2 -29.32 -9.78 33.71
CA ASN A 2 -28.27 -8.94 34.26
C ASN A 2 -27.37 -8.50 33.11
N ALA A 3 -27.47 -7.22 32.72
CA ALA A 3 -26.41 -6.57 31.95
C ALA A 3 -25.18 -6.53 32.88
N HIS A 4 -24.26 -7.46 32.71
CA HIS A 4 -22.93 -7.28 33.25
C HIS A 4 -22.34 -6.10 32.46
N SER A 5 -22.27 -4.94 33.14
CA SER A 5 -21.39 -3.85 32.77
C SER A 5 -19.97 -4.41 32.87
N THR A 6 -19.50 -5.08 31.82
CA THR A 6 -18.08 -5.40 31.65
C THR A 6 -17.38 -4.07 31.51
N MET A 7 -16.58 -3.72 32.52
CA MET A 7 -15.78 -2.49 32.55
C MET A 7 -14.91 -2.47 31.30
N ALA A 8 -15.00 -1.42 30.49
CA ALA A 8 -14.20 -1.30 29.27
C ALA A 8 -12.71 -1.42 29.62
N LEU A 9 -11.96 -2.18 28.82
CA LEU A 9 -10.52 -2.34 28.98
C LEU A 9 -9.80 -1.03 28.66
N LEU A 10 -10.25 -0.34 27.60
CA LEU A 10 -9.83 1.01 27.22
C LEU A 10 -11.06 1.88 27.01
N GLU A 11 -11.02 3.10 27.54
CA GLU A 11 -12.06 4.11 27.37
C GLU A 11 -11.43 5.40 26.88
N VAL A 12 -11.87 5.90 25.73
CA VAL A 12 -11.49 7.19 25.16
C VAL A 12 -12.72 8.09 25.17
N LYS A 13 -12.63 9.25 25.80
CA LYS A 13 -13.74 10.21 25.93
C LYS A 13 -13.32 11.59 25.50
N ASP A 14 -14.11 12.21 24.62
CA ASP A 14 -14.02 13.61 24.18
C ASP A 14 -12.59 14.02 23.77
N LEU A 15 -11.84 13.07 23.19
CA LEU A 15 -10.44 13.26 22.80
C LEU A 15 -10.34 14.24 21.65
N SER A 16 -9.53 15.29 21.85
CA SER A 16 -9.13 16.22 20.79
C SER A 16 -7.61 16.31 20.71
N VAL A 17 -7.09 16.44 19.48
CA VAL A 17 -5.67 16.56 19.22
C VAL A 17 -5.40 17.68 18.22
N ASP A 18 -4.54 18.60 18.63
CA ASP A 18 -4.12 19.75 17.84
C ASP A 18 -2.63 19.70 17.54
N PHE A 19 -2.25 20.13 16.34
CA PHE A 19 -0.86 20.35 15.95
C PHE A 19 -0.60 21.83 15.68
N ARG A 20 0.50 22.34 16.21
CA ARG A 20 1.00 23.68 15.86
C ARG A 20 1.67 23.61 14.49
N VAL A 21 1.17 24.40 13.55
CA VAL A 21 1.69 24.52 12.17
C VAL A 21 2.05 25.97 11.87
N GLU A 22 2.84 26.21 10.83
CA GLU A 22 3.10 27.57 10.35
C GLU A 22 1.78 28.25 9.98
N GLY A 23 1.46 29.34 10.68
CA GLY A 23 0.22 30.10 10.45
C GLY A 23 -0.99 29.74 11.34
N GLY A 24 -0.85 28.77 12.30
CA GLY A 24 -1.98 28.46 13.19
C GLY A 24 -1.94 27.10 13.86
N GLN A 25 -3.11 26.54 14.03
CA GLN A 25 -3.32 25.19 14.59
C GLN A 25 -4.09 24.32 13.58
N SER A 26 -3.72 23.07 13.48
CA SER A 26 -4.45 22.03 12.73
C SER A 26 -5.12 21.09 13.71
N HIS A 27 -6.46 20.99 13.64
CA HIS A 27 -7.28 20.13 14.48
C HIS A 27 -7.34 18.74 13.84
N ALA A 28 -6.44 17.83 14.25
CA ALA A 28 -6.33 16.50 13.67
C ALA A 28 -7.38 15.51 14.21
N VAL A 29 -7.80 15.67 15.48
CA VAL A 29 -8.86 14.89 16.13
C VAL A 29 -9.76 15.84 16.89
N LYS A 30 -11.09 15.64 16.76
CA LYS A 30 -12.11 16.54 17.28
C LYS A 30 -13.15 15.78 18.08
N ASN A 31 -13.01 15.83 19.40
CA ASN A 31 -14.02 15.36 20.36
C ASN A 31 -14.51 13.91 20.10
N ILE A 32 -13.59 12.97 19.84
CA ILE A 32 -13.94 11.57 19.60
C ILE A 32 -14.10 10.79 20.91
N SER A 33 -15.03 9.83 20.90
CA SER A 33 -15.27 8.92 22.01
C SER A 33 -15.51 7.50 21.52
N PHE A 34 -14.87 6.52 22.13
CA PHE A 34 -15.06 5.09 21.91
C PHE A 34 -14.55 4.29 23.10
N ASP A 35 -14.93 3.03 23.16
CA ASP A 35 -14.48 2.08 24.16
C ASP A 35 -14.03 0.77 23.50
N LEU A 36 -13.23 -0.01 24.21
CA LEU A 36 -12.75 -1.33 23.77
C LEU A 36 -12.92 -2.33 24.92
N GLY A 37 -13.64 -3.41 24.67
CA GLY A 37 -13.82 -4.53 25.56
C GLY A 37 -12.64 -5.51 25.54
N ALA A 38 -12.52 -6.36 26.56
CA ALA A 38 -11.51 -7.42 26.57
C ALA A 38 -11.77 -8.45 25.46
N GLY A 39 -10.73 -8.80 24.71
CA GLY A 39 -10.81 -9.74 23.59
C GLY A 39 -11.55 -9.22 22.34
N GLU A 40 -12.06 -7.97 22.37
CA GLU A 40 -12.77 -7.33 21.27
C GLU A 40 -11.79 -6.80 20.22
N THR A 41 -12.20 -6.82 18.95
CA THR A 41 -11.54 -6.06 17.87
C THR A 41 -12.41 -4.87 17.47
N LEU A 42 -11.94 -3.66 17.74
CA LEU A 42 -12.49 -2.41 17.23
C LEU A 42 -11.70 -1.98 15.98
N ALA A 43 -12.35 -1.89 14.83
CA ALA A 43 -11.75 -1.28 13.66
C ALA A 43 -11.99 0.23 13.63
N ILE A 44 -10.97 1.02 13.32
CA ILE A 44 -11.07 2.45 13.01
C ILE A 44 -10.77 2.63 11.54
N VAL A 45 -11.76 3.08 10.75
CA VAL A 45 -11.67 3.19 9.30
C VAL A 45 -11.92 4.63 8.83
N GLY A 46 -11.39 4.97 7.65
CA GLY A 46 -11.57 6.29 7.02
C GLY A 46 -10.41 6.59 6.08
N GLU A 47 -10.50 7.68 5.34
CA GLU A 47 -9.47 8.13 4.41
C GLU A 47 -8.19 8.61 5.12
N SER A 48 -7.09 8.75 4.36
CA SER A 48 -5.83 9.30 4.87
C SER A 48 -6.05 10.72 5.40
N GLY A 49 -5.41 11.04 6.53
CA GLY A 49 -5.60 12.32 7.20
C GLY A 49 -6.90 12.45 8.02
N SER A 50 -7.73 11.40 8.14
CA SER A 50 -8.93 11.45 8.98
C SER A 50 -8.66 11.44 10.49
N GLY A 51 -7.40 11.24 10.93
CA GLY A 51 -7.00 11.27 12.35
C GLY A 51 -6.78 9.89 12.99
N LYS A 52 -6.91 8.76 12.27
CA LYS A 52 -6.81 7.38 12.79
C LYS A 52 -5.50 7.10 13.53
N SER A 53 -4.37 7.27 12.84
CA SER A 53 -3.03 7.03 13.42
C SER A 53 -2.72 8.03 14.54
N VAL A 54 -3.20 9.27 14.43
CA VAL A 54 -3.07 10.27 15.50
C VAL A 54 -3.82 9.81 16.76
N THR A 55 -5.02 9.27 16.62
CA THR A 55 -5.80 8.68 17.71
C THR A 55 -5.04 7.52 18.36
N ALA A 56 -4.49 6.61 17.56
CA ALA A 56 -3.70 5.47 18.07
C ALA A 56 -2.46 5.91 18.85
N LEU A 57 -1.68 6.85 18.29
CA LEU A 57 -0.48 7.40 18.93
C LEU A 57 -0.80 8.19 20.20
N SER A 58 -1.99 8.81 20.28
CA SER A 58 -2.45 9.50 21.49
C SER A 58 -2.66 8.55 22.66
N ILE A 59 -3.15 7.33 22.43
CA ILE A 59 -3.37 6.32 23.48
C ILE A 59 -2.06 6.02 24.23
N LEU A 60 -0.95 5.95 23.47
CA LEU A 60 0.38 5.69 24.03
C LEU A 60 1.20 6.96 24.27
N GLN A 61 0.65 8.14 24.04
CA GLN A 61 1.36 9.43 24.11
C GLN A 61 2.67 9.42 23.31
N LEU A 62 2.62 8.95 22.05
CA LEU A 62 3.75 8.88 21.12
C LEU A 62 3.75 10.01 20.07
N LEU A 63 2.87 11.00 20.22
CA LEU A 63 2.85 12.17 19.35
C LEU A 63 4.09 13.07 19.56
N PRO A 64 4.46 13.90 18.57
CA PRO A 64 5.63 14.79 18.67
C PRO A 64 5.33 16.00 19.57
N TYR A 65 5.46 15.85 20.88
CA TYR A 65 5.33 16.96 21.83
C TYR A 65 6.57 17.86 21.83
N PRO A 66 6.42 19.19 21.97
CA PRO A 66 5.21 19.98 22.24
C PRO A 66 4.47 20.48 20.98
N THR A 67 4.79 19.96 19.79
CA THR A 67 4.10 20.33 18.55
C THR A 67 2.64 19.84 18.58
N ALA A 68 2.43 18.63 19.08
CA ALA A 68 1.10 18.06 19.37
C ALA A 68 0.64 18.49 20.77
N SER A 69 -0.67 18.61 20.95
CA SER A 69 -1.33 18.86 22.22
C SER A 69 -2.71 18.21 22.28
N HIS A 70 -3.18 17.92 23.49
CA HIS A 70 -4.53 17.43 23.76
C HIS A 70 -5.33 18.53 24.46
N PRO A 71 -6.07 19.39 23.72
CA PRO A 71 -6.85 20.47 24.35
C PRO A 71 -8.01 19.96 25.21
N SER A 72 -8.52 18.76 24.94
CA SER A 72 -9.54 18.08 25.74
C SER A 72 -9.41 16.57 25.63
N GLY A 73 -10.07 15.85 26.52
CA GLY A 73 -10.24 14.42 26.49
C GLY A 73 -9.69 13.67 27.69
N SER A 74 -9.98 12.38 27.71
CA SER A 74 -9.52 11.41 28.72
C SER A 74 -9.28 10.07 28.01
N ILE A 75 -8.19 9.40 28.33
CA ILE A 75 -7.87 8.05 27.87
C ILE A 75 -7.60 7.20 29.10
N LYS A 76 -8.48 6.23 29.37
CA LYS A 76 -8.35 5.37 30.55
C LYS A 76 -8.11 3.92 30.14
N TYR A 77 -7.02 3.36 30.63
CA TYR A 77 -6.73 1.93 30.58
C TYR A 77 -7.02 1.30 31.94
N ARG A 78 -7.95 0.35 32.00
CA ARG A 78 -8.42 -0.25 33.28
C ARG A 78 -8.79 0.80 34.35
N GLY A 79 -9.35 1.92 33.93
CA GLY A 79 -9.71 3.04 34.80
C GLY A 79 -8.56 4.00 35.16
N THR A 80 -7.32 3.68 34.81
CA THR A 80 -6.15 4.55 34.99
C THR A 80 -6.02 5.53 33.83
N GLU A 81 -5.98 6.84 34.14
CA GLU A 81 -5.85 7.91 33.17
C GLU A 81 -4.43 7.92 32.54
N LEU A 82 -4.35 7.94 31.21
CA LEU A 82 -3.08 7.94 30.47
C LEU A 82 -2.65 9.32 29.97
N LEU A 83 -3.58 10.24 29.64
CA LEU A 83 -3.22 11.56 29.10
C LEU A 83 -2.42 12.43 30.09
N SER A 84 -2.70 12.29 31.38
CA SER A 84 -2.01 13.02 32.43
C SER A 84 -1.16 12.11 33.33
N ALA A 85 -0.86 10.89 32.86
CA ALA A 85 -0.06 9.92 33.60
C ALA A 85 1.42 10.35 33.69
N ASP A 86 2.06 9.92 34.77
CA ASP A 86 3.50 10.04 34.91
C ASP A 86 4.25 9.05 34.01
N GLU A 87 5.56 9.26 33.87
CA GLU A 87 6.41 8.41 33.02
C GLU A 87 6.47 6.95 33.50
N GLU A 88 6.30 6.68 34.78
CA GLU A 88 6.30 5.32 35.34
C GLU A 88 5.04 4.56 34.90
N THR A 89 3.88 5.19 34.99
CA THR A 89 2.60 4.64 34.51
C THR A 89 2.63 4.41 32.99
N LEU A 90 3.17 5.39 32.23
CA LEU A 90 3.31 5.26 30.78
C LEU A 90 4.33 4.17 30.39
N TYR A 91 5.41 4.01 31.14
CA TYR A 91 6.38 2.95 30.92
C TYR A 91 5.77 1.55 31.08
N VAL A 92 4.90 1.37 32.09
CA VAL A 92 4.17 0.11 32.28
C VAL A 92 3.15 -0.12 31.18
N ALA A 93 2.49 0.94 30.70
CA ALA A 93 1.51 0.82 29.61
C ALA A 93 2.19 0.52 28.26
N ARG A 94 3.23 1.28 27.91
CA ARG A 94 3.92 1.23 26.59
C ARG A 94 4.72 -0.06 26.45
N GLY A 95 4.39 -0.87 25.42
CA GLY A 95 5.12 -2.06 25.05
C GLY A 95 4.98 -3.26 26.01
N ASN A 96 4.31 -3.08 27.15
CA ASN A 96 4.01 -4.17 28.08
C ASN A 96 2.51 -4.50 28.06
N ASN A 97 1.63 -3.58 28.51
CA ASN A 97 0.20 -3.82 28.53
C ASN A 97 -0.50 -3.45 27.21
N ILE A 98 0.00 -2.41 26.55
CA ILE A 98 -0.50 -1.92 25.25
C ILE A 98 0.68 -1.87 24.31
N SER A 99 0.63 -2.65 23.23
CA SER A 99 1.65 -2.66 22.19
C SER A 99 1.10 -2.14 20.87
N MET A 100 2.00 -1.69 19.99
CA MET A 100 1.63 -1.14 18.69
C MET A 100 2.43 -1.77 17.55
N ILE A 101 1.74 -2.11 16.47
CA ILE A 101 2.30 -2.40 15.15
C ILE A 101 2.16 -1.13 14.33
N PHE A 102 3.28 -0.56 13.89
CA PHE A 102 3.31 0.67 13.10
C PHE A 102 3.06 0.40 11.62
N GLN A 103 2.59 1.40 10.91
CA GLN A 103 2.23 1.33 9.49
C GLN A 103 3.40 0.91 8.59
N GLU A 104 4.62 1.41 8.84
CA GLU A 104 5.80 1.11 8.03
C GLU A 104 6.88 0.36 8.80
N PRO A 105 7.12 -0.94 8.50
CA PRO A 105 8.20 -1.71 9.15
C PRO A 105 9.60 -1.14 8.94
N MET A 106 9.82 -0.42 7.82
CA MET A 106 11.13 0.18 7.52
C MET A 106 11.50 1.34 8.42
N THR A 107 10.51 2.08 8.91
CA THR A 107 10.70 3.20 9.85
C THR A 107 10.63 2.73 11.30
N ALA A 108 9.87 1.67 11.57
CA ALA A 108 9.72 1.09 12.92
C ALA A 108 10.94 0.27 13.36
N LEU A 109 11.60 -0.44 12.42
CA LEU A 109 12.79 -1.23 12.71
C LEU A 109 14.06 -0.39 12.53
N ASN A 110 14.95 -0.41 13.53
CA ASN A 110 16.25 0.25 13.43
C ASN A 110 17.15 -0.46 12.39
N PRO A 111 17.56 0.19 11.28
CA PRO A 111 18.33 -0.44 10.22
C PRO A 111 19.74 -0.85 10.64
N LEU A 112 20.25 -0.31 11.76
CA LEU A 112 21.60 -0.58 12.28
C LEU A 112 21.64 -1.70 13.32
N HIS A 113 20.47 -2.22 13.73
CA HIS A 113 20.39 -3.29 14.73
C HIS A 113 19.87 -4.59 14.09
N VAL A 114 20.44 -5.72 14.51
CA VAL A 114 19.99 -7.05 14.13
C VAL A 114 18.66 -7.39 14.81
N VAL A 115 17.92 -8.36 14.24
CA VAL A 115 16.62 -8.81 14.75
C VAL A 115 16.69 -9.19 16.23
N GLU A 116 17.67 -10.02 16.63
CA GLU A 116 17.85 -10.46 18.01
C GLU A 116 17.91 -9.29 19.00
N ARG A 117 18.66 -8.23 18.65
CA ARG A 117 18.80 -7.08 19.52
C ARG A 117 17.50 -6.31 19.68
N GLN A 118 16.74 -6.12 18.61
CA GLN A 118 15.51 -5.32 18.63
C GLN A 118 14.39 -6.02 19.38
N VAL A 119 14.17 -7.31 19.13
CA VAL A 119 13.17 -8.10 19.87
C VAL A 119 13.60 -8.30 21.33
N GLY A 120 14.90 -8.53 21.56
CA GLY A 120 15.46 -8.72 22.90
C GLY A 120 15.42 -7.49 23.80
N GLU A 121 15.48 -6.28 23.23
CA GLU A 121 15.38 -5.03 23.97
C GLU A 121 14.06 -4.94 24.73
N VAL A 122 12.94 -5.27 24.10
CA VAL A 122 11.60 -5.28 24.73
C VAL A 122 11.55 -6.25 25.93
N LEU A 123 12.10 -7.46 25.76
CA LEU A 123 12.14 -8.48 26.82
C LEU A 123 13.04 -8.08 27.99
N THR A 124 14.16 -7.44 27.70
CA THR A 124 15.11 -6.98 28.71
C THR A 124 14.53 -5.82 29.52
N LEU A 125 13.91 -4.85 28.85
CA LEU A 125 13.35 -3.66 29.49
C LEU A 125 12.17 -3.99 30.41
N HIS A 126 11.24 -4.83 29.98
CA HIS A 126 9.98 -5.04 30.71
C HIS A 126 9.92 -6.34 31.51
N LYS A 127 10.67 -7.38 31.11
CA LYS A 127 10.66 -8.69 31.80
C LYS A 127 11.96 -8.98 32.55
N ASN A 128 12.95 -8.07 32.50
CA ASN A 128 14.26 -8.24 33.13
C ASN A 128 14.95 -9.57 32.74
N MET A 129 14.70 -10.09 31.54
CA MET A 129 15.30 -11.33 31.07
C MET A 129 16.79 -11.16 30.84
N ASN A 130 17.59 -12.14 31.27
CA ASN A 130 19.00 -12.18 30.88
C ASN A 130 19.16 -12.56 29.39
N PRO A 131 20.33 -12.33 28.78
CA PRO A 131 20.52 -12.56 27.34
C PRO A 131 20.20 -13.98 26.87
N ALA A 132 20.45 -15.01 27.69
CA ALA A 132 20.16 -16.40 27.32
C ALA A 132 18.64 -16.67 27.29
N GLN A 133 17.94 -16.23 28.32
CA GLN A 133 16.47 -16.31 28.41
C GLN A 133 15.80 -15.51 27.28
N ALA A 134 16.28 -14.28 27.03
CA ALA A 134 15.76 -13.44 25.96
C ALA A 134 15.94 -14.13 24.60
N ARG A 135 17.11 -14.73 24.33
CA ARG A 135 17.37 -15.44 23.07
C ARG A 135 16.42 -16.63 22.85
N GLU A 136 16.16 -17.42 23.86
CA GLU A 136 15.21 -18.54 23.80
C GLU A 136 13.80 -18.02 23.47
N ARG A 137 13.35 -16.99 24.21
CA ARG A 137 12.04 -16.37 23.98
C ARG A 137 11.93 -15.72 22.61
N ILE A 138 12.99 -15.09 22.09
CA ILE A 138 13.02 -14.53 20.73
C ILE A 138 12.80 -15.63 19.69
N LEU A 139 13.45 -16.77 19.83
CA LEU A 139 13.26 -17.91 18.91
C LEU A 139 11.81 -18.42 18.93
N GLU A 140 11.21 -18.56 20.11
CA GLU A 140 9.80 -18.92 20.25
C GLU A 140 8.88 -17.91 19.55
N LEU A 141 9.12 -16.61 19.75
CA LEU A 141 8.34 -15.54 19.12
C LEU A 141 8.49 -15.56 17.59
N LEU A 142 9.71 -15.74 17.07
CA LEU A 142 9.95 -15.82 15.64
C LEU A 142 9.30 -17.07 15.02
N HIS A 143 9.29 -18.20 15.72
CA HIS A 143 8.52 -19.38 15.32
C HIS A 143 7.01 -19.11 15.35
N LEU A 144 6.51 -18.48 16.41
CA LEU A 144 5.10 -18.14 16.59
C LEU A 144 4.56 -17.27 15.45
N VAL A 145 5.36 -16.30 14.98
CA VAL A 145 5.00 -15.47 13.84
C VAL A 145 5.33 -16.09 12.47
N GLY A 146 5.84 -17.34 12.44
CA GLY A 146 6.07 -18.10 11.21
C GLY A 146 7.31 -17.67 10.41
N ILE A 147 8.35 -17.17 11.07
CA ILE A 147 9.67 -16.95 10.46
C ILE A 147 10.33 -18.32 10.25
N GLN A 148 10.71 -18.62 9.01
CA GLN A 148 11.44 -19.84 8.67
C GLN A 148 12.91 -19.74 9.06
N GLU A 149 13.48 -20.81 9.65
CA GLU A 149 14.87 -20.90 10.11
C GLU A 149 15.26 -19.69 11.00
N PRO A 150 14.51 -19.44 12.11
CA PRO A 150 14.69 -18.24 12.92
C PRO A 150 16.11 -18.10 13.47
N GLU A 151 16.81 -19.19 13.74
CA GLU A 151 18.20 -19.21 14.20
C GLU A 151 19.13 -18.47 13.22
N LYS A 152 18.91 -18.64 11.90
CA LYS A 152 19.68 -17.95 10.87
C LYS A 152 19.27 -16.47 10.73
N ARG A 153 18.10 -16.09 11.23
CA ARG A 153 17.55 -14.73 11.12
C ARG A 153 17.87 -13.84 12.31
N LEU A 154 18.27 -14.39 13.44
CA LEU A 154 18.64 -13.60 14.62
C LEU A 154 19.67 -12.52 14.32
N GLY A 155 20.75 -12.87 13.58
CA GLY A 155 21.80 -11.94 13.17
C GLY A 155 21.50 -11.13 11.90
N ALA A 156 20.30 -11.24 11.33
CA ALA A 156 19.94 -10.50 10.14
C ALA A 156 19.58 -9.04 10.47
N TYR A 157 19.97 -8.13 9.58
CA TYR A 157 19.52 -6.73 9.60
C TYR A 157 18.19 -6.57 8.86
N PRO A 158 17.38 -5.55 9.17
CA PRO A 158 16.08 -5.33 8.49
C PRO A 158 16.14 -5.31 6.97
N HIS A 159 17.18 -4.72 6.38
CA HIS A 159 17.36 -4.65 4.92
C HIS A 159 17.64 -6.02 4.26
N GLN A 160 18.01 -7.05 5.04
CA GLN A 160 18.23 -8.42 4.56
C GLN A 160 16.96 -9.29 4.59
N LEU A 161 15.86 -8.75 5.12
CA LEU A 161 14.57 -9.41 5.24
C LEU A 161 13.61 -8.95 4.14
N SER A 162 12.71 -9.81 3.68
CA SER A 162 11.59 -9.42 2.83
C SER A 162 10.58 -8.54 3.59
N GLY A 163 9.68 -7.83 2.87
CA GLY A 163 8.62 -7.02 3.48
C GLY A 163 7.80 -7.80 4.50
N GLY A 164 7.31 -8.98 4.12
CA GLY A 164 6.54 -9.85 5.01
C GLY A 164 7.35 -10.38 6.20
N GLN A 165 8.65 -10.65 6.03
CA GLN A 165 9.51 -11.05 7.16
C GLN A 165 9.73 -9.89 8.14
N ARG A 166 9.92 -8.65 7.66
CA ARG A 166 10.02 -7.46 8.52
C ARG A 166 8.73 -7.26 9.32
N GLN A 167 7.59 -7.41 8.66
CA GLN A 167 6.28 -7.31 9.32
C GLN A 167 6.13 -8.36 10.42
N ARG A 168 6.50 -9.62 10.14
CA ARG A 168 6.48 -10.69 11.16
C ARG A 168 7.42 -10.42 12.33
N VAL A 169 8.59 -9.84 12.09
CA VAL A 169 9.51 -9.42 13.16
C VAL A 169 8.88 -8.29 13.99
N MET A 170 8.25 -7.30 13.37
CA MET A 170 7.57 -6.22 14.08
C MET A 170 6.39 -6.76 14.92
N ILE A 171 5.63 -7.73 14.40
CA ILE A 171 4.58 -8.42 15.16
C ILE A 171 5.21 -9.17 16.35
N ALA A 172 6.32 -9.89 16.15
CA ALA A 172 7.03 -10.57 17.24
C ALA A 172 7.47 -9.59 18.35
N MET A 173 7.99 -8.42 17.98
CA MET A 173 8.33 -7.34 18.93
C MET A 173 7.09 -6.87 19.70
N ALA A 174 5.99 -6.59 19.02
CA ALA A 174 4.76 -6.13 19.65
C ALA A 174 4.15 -7.16 20.62
N LEU A 175 4.34 -8.45 20.35
CA LEU A 175 3.82 -9.55 21.17
C LEU A 175 4.79 -10.05 22.23
N ALA A 176 6.01 -9.51 22.30
CA ALA A 176 7.06 -10.02 23.16
C ALA A 176 6.65 -10.10 24.65
N ASN A 177 5.87 -9.13 25.12
CA ASN A 177 5.39 -9.04 26.49
C ASN A 177 3.96 -9.56 26.69
N GLU A 178 3.32 -10.15 25.66
CA GLU A 178 1.95 -10.65 25.72
C GLU A 178 0.95 -9.54 26.13
N PRO A 179 0.81 -8.48 25.33
CA PRO A 179 0.01 -7.31 25.69
C PRO A 179 -1.48 -7.66 25.80
N GLU A 180 -2.21 -6.91 26.64
CA GLU A 180 -3.66 -7.02 26.72
C GLU A 180 -4.36 -6.29 25.57
N ILE A 181 -3.73 -5.24 25.03
CA ILE A 181 -4.22 -4.48 23.87
C ILE A 181 -3.13 -4.42 22.81
N LEU A 182 -3.49 -4.79 21.60
CA LEU A 182 -2.66 -4.60 20.40
C LEU A 182 -3.30 -3.51 19.53
N ILE A 183 -2.57 -2.43 19.28
CA ILE A 183 -2.91 -1.43 18.28
C ILE A 183 -2.21 -1.81 16.99
N ALA A 184 -2.96 -2.13 15.95
CA ALA A 184 -2.43 -2.48 14.64
C ALA A 184 -2.77 -1.36 13.64
N ASP A 185 -1.79 -0.48 13.39
CA ASP A 185 -1.95 0.64 12.46
C ASP A 185 -1.53 0.23 11.05
N GLU A 186 -2.51 -0.04 10.22
CA GLU A 186 -2.35 -0.51 8.84
C GLU A 186 -1.36 -1.68 8.72
N PRO A 187 -1.55 -2.79 9.44
CA PRO A 187 -0.53 -3.84 9.61
C PRO A 187 -0.19 -4.60 8.32
N THR A 188 -0.90 -4.35 7.23
CA THR A 188 -0.74 -5.04 5.95
C THR A 188 -0.46 -4.10 4.77
N THR A 189 -0.31 -2.80 5.01
CA THR A 189 0.01 -1.82 3.98
C THR A 189 1.36 -2.14 3.33
N ALA A 190 1.46 -1.96 2.01
CA ALA A 190 2.63 -2.28 1.19
C ALA A 190 3.03 -3.78 1.14
N LEU A 191 2.15 -4.69 1.57
CA LEU A 191 2.32 -6.13 1.39
C LEU A 191 1.48 -6.63 0.21
N ASP A 192 1.97 -7.68 -0.44
CA ASP A 192 1.15 -8.36 -1.45
C ASP A 192 -0.02 -9.13 -0.81
N VAL A 193 -1.07 -9.36 -1.60
CA VAL A 193 -2.35 -9.93 -1.13
C VAL A 193 -2.18 -11.26 -0.41
N THR A 194 -1.23 -12.10 -0.85
CA THR A 194 -0.98 -13.41 -0.23
C THR A 194 -0.38 -13.26 1.17
N ILE A 195 0.62 -12.38 1.31
CA ILE A 195 1.24 -12.07 2.61
C ILE A 195 0.26 -11.34 3.52
N GLN A 196 -0.55 -10.40 2.98
CA GLN A 196 -1.62 -9.73 3.72
C GLN A 196 -2.57 -10.74 4.37
N ALA A 197 -3.11 -11.68 3.59
CA ALA A 197 -4.00 -12.73 4.11
C ALA A 197 -3.34 -13.57 5.21
N GLN A 198 -2.06 -13.93 5.05
CA GLN A 198 -1.30 -14.66 6.05
C GLN A 198 -1.10 -13.87 7.36
N ILE A 199 -0.79 -12.57 7.27
CA ILE A 199 -0.61 -11.69 8.44
C ILE A 199 -1.92 -11.52 9.19
N LEU A 200 -3.04 -11.31 8.49
CA LEU A 200 -4.35 -11.16 9.11
C LEU A 200 -4.79 -12.46 9.82
N ALA A 201 -4.60 -13.61 9.18
CA ALA A 201 -4.87 -14.92 9.79
C ALA A 201 -4.01 -15.14 11.04
N LEU A 202 -2.72 -14.79 10.98
CA LEU A 202 -1.80 -14.84 12.12
C LEU A 202 -2.29 -13.95 13.27
N LEU A 203 -2.64 -12.69 13.01
CA LEU A 203 -3.13 -11.77 14.04
C LEU A 203 -4.42 -12.29 14.70
N LYS A 204 -5.35 -12.84 13.91
CA LYS A 204 -6.59 -13.44 14.42
C LYS A 204 -6.33 -14.66 15.31
N GLU A 205 -5.42 -15.55 14.90
CA GLU A 205 -5.00 -16.71 15.67
C GLU A 205 -4.36 -16.29 17.01
N LEU A 206 -3.45 -15.31 16.96
CA LEU A 206 -2.74 -14.81 18.14
C LEU A 206 -3.68 -14.07 19.09
N GLN A 207 -4.65 -13.32 18.57
CA GLN A 207 -5.70 -12.70 19.36
C GLN A 207 -6.47 -13.75 20.18
N GLY A 208 -6.89 -14.83 19.51
CA GLY A 208 -7.62 -15.92 20.17
C GLY A 208 -6.77 -16.67 21.20
N LYS A 209 -5.49 -16.91 20.91
CA LYS A 209 -4.58 -17.63 21.83
C LYS A 209 -4.22 -16.81 23.07
N LEU A 210 -4.00 -15.51 22.92
CA LEU A 210 -3.56 -14.62 24.00
C LEU A 210 -4.71 -13.94 24.71
N GLY A 211 -5.93 -13.99 24.16
CA GLY A 211 -7.10 -13.31 24.72
C GLY A 211 -7.00 -11.76 24.66
N MET A 212 -6.12 -11.22 23.79
CA MET A 212 -5.90 -9.78 23.70
C MET A 212 -7.01 -9.06 22.95
N ALA A 213 -7.28 -7.81 23.34
CA ALA A 213 -8.12 -6.90 22.57
C ALA A 213 -7.30 -6.24 21.46
N MET A 214 -7.96 -5.81 20.37
CA MET A 214 -7.28 -5.20 19.22
C MET A 214 -7.96 -3.92 18.77
N ILE A 215 -7.17 -2.86 18.55
CA ILE A 215 -7.57 -1.71 17.74
C ILE A 215 -6.94 -1.90 16.37
N LEU A 216 -7.76 -2.10 15.34
CA LEU A 216 -7.31 -2.30 13.97
C LEU A 216 -7.59 -1.04 13.14
N ILE A 217 -6.55 -0.34 12.73
CA ILE A 217 -6.65 0.78 11.81
C ILE A 217 -6.40 0.27 10.41
N THR A 218 -7.33 0.51 9.50
CA THR A 218 -7.21 0.13 8.10
C THR A 218 -8.15 0.96 7.22
N HIS A 219 -7.82 1.09 5.96
CA HIS A 219 -8.70 1.63 4.92
C HIS A 219 -9.39 0.50 4.11
N ASP A 220 -9.00 -0.77 4.31
CA ASP A 220 -9.56 -1.93 3.60
C ASP A 220 -10.79 -2.48 4.35
N LEU A 221 -11.97 -2.24 3.79
CA LEU A 221 -13.25 -2.68 4.36
C LEU A 221 -13.42 -4.20 4.32
N GLY A 222 -12.77 -4.90 3.39
CA GLY A 222 -12.74 -6.36 3.36
C GLY A 222 -12.02 -6.93 4.59
N VAL A 223 -10.91 -6.31 4.98
CA VAL A 223 -10.18 -6.65 6.23
C VAL A 223 -11.07 -6.41 7.45
N VAL A 224 -11.78 -5.28 7.51
CA VAL A 224 -12.69 -4.94 8.62
C VAL A 224 -13.77 -5.99 8.79
N ARG A 225 -14.45 -6.40 7.73
CA ARG A 225 -15.49 -7.43 7.77
C ARG A 225 -15.02 -8.75 8.37
N HIS A 226 -13.76 -9.10 8.12
CA HIS A 226 -13.19 -10.38 8.53
C HIS A 226 -12.61 -10.35 9.96
N MET A 227 -12.07 -9.22 10.37
CA MET A 227 -11.29 -9.09 11.60
C MET A 227 -12.06 -8.46 12.76
N ALA A 228 -12.95 -7.51 12.49
CA ALA A 228 -13.50 -6.65 13.53
C ALA A 228 -14.87 -7.13 14.05
N ASP A 229 -15.12 -6.81 15.31
CA ASP A 229 -16.45 -6.97 15.96
C ASP A 229 -17.26 -5.69 15.82
N ARG A 230 -16.63 -4.53 16.03
CA ARG A 230 -17.21 -3.18 15.88
C ARG A 230 -16.35 -2.31 15.00
N VAL A 231 -16.97 -1.30 14.39
CA VAL A 231 -16.31 -0.33 13.52
C VAL A 231 -16.63 1.09 13.95
N ALA A 232 -15.62 1.93 13.98
CA ALA A 232 -15.73 3.38 14.08
C ALA A 232 -15.27 4.00 12.76
N VAL A 233 -16.17 4.69 12.06
CA VAL A 233 -15.88 5.39 10.80
C VAL A 233 -15.45 6.82 11.11
N MET A 234 -14.27 7.20 10.64
CA MET A 234 -13.64 8.48 10.97
C MET A 234 -13.40 9.32 9.72
N THR A 235 -13.81 10.59 9.75
CA THR A 235 -13.55 11.57 8.69
C THR A 235 -13.38 12.96 9.28
N GLY A 236 -12.46 13.77 8.72
CA GLY A 236 -12.22 15.14 9.16
C GLY A 236 -11.88 15.32 10.64
N GLY A 237 -11.32 14.29 11.28
CA GLY A 237 -10.98 14.27 12.71
C GLY A 237 -12.13 13.84 13.63
N GLU A 238 -13.28 13.45 13.12
CA GLU A 238 -14.47 13.08 13.88
C GLU A 238 -14.87 11.62 13.62
N ILE A 239 -15.44 10.95 14.62
CA ILE A 239 -16.12 9.68 14.43
C ILE A 239 -17.57 9.98 14.03
N VAL A 240 -17.92 9.66 12.79
CA VAL A 240 -19.24 9.96 12.21
C VAL A 240 -20.24 8.83 12.36
N GLU A 241 -19.75 7.59 12.51
CA GLU A 241 -20.60 6.41 12.72
C GLU A 241 -19.86 5.34 13.50
N GLN A 242 -20.53 4.70 14.47
CA GLN A 242 -20.06 3.51 15.18
C GLN A 242 -21.16 2.46 15.19
N ALA A 243 -20.83 1.23 14.85
CA ALA A 243 -21.78 0.12 14.89
C ALA A 243 -21.06 -1.25 14.94
N PRO A 244 -21.75 -2.34 15.33
CA PRO A 244 -21.31 -3.68 15.03
C PRO A 244 -21.04 -3.84 13.53
N VAL A 245 -20.01 -4.61 13.16
CA VAL A 245 -19.59 -4.79 11.76
C VAL A 245 -20.78 -5.12 10.85
N LYS A 246 -21.59 -6.12 11.22
CA LYS A 246 -22.74 -6.57 10.42
C LYS A 246 -23.73 -5.44 10.15
N ASP A 247 -24.03 -4.65 11.17
CA ASP A 247 -25.01 -3.56 11.06
C ASP A 247 -24.48 -2.43 10.17
N LEU A 248 -23.21 -2.05 10.31
CA LEU A 248 -22.60 -0.99 9.51
C LEU A 248 -22.60 -1.34 8.01
N PHE A 249 -22.34 -2.58 7.65
CA PHE A 249 -22.31 -3.00 6.25
C PHE A 249 -23.69 -3.22 5.65
N LEU A 250 -24.70 -3.64 6.45
CA LEU A 250 -26.06 -3.86 5.98
C LEU A 250 -26.92 -2.58 6.00
N HIS A 251 -26.69 -1.74 6.99
CA HIS A 251 -27.52 -0.54 7.28
C HIS A 251 -26.67 0.68 7.61
N PRO A 252 -25.74 1.10 6.72
CA PRO A 252 -24.97 2.32 6.94
C PRO A 252 -25.90 3.53 7.03
N ARG A 253 -25.64 4.44 7.98
CA ARG A 253 -26.52 5.57 8.27
C ARG A 253 -25.94 6.90 7.82
N HIS A 254 -24.62 7.06 7.91
CA HIS A 254 -23.96 8.32 7.56
C HIS A 254 -23.57 8.35 6.09
N ASP A 255 -23.78 9.47 5.41
CA ASP A 255 -23.48 9.64 3.98
C ASP A 255 -22.04 9.31 3.63
N TYR A 256 -21.09 9.65 4.49
CA TYR A 256 -19.70 9.32 4.30
C TYR A 256 -19.45 7.80 4.36
N THR A 257 -20.13 7.08 5.26
CA THR A 257 -20.07 5.61 5.32
C THR A 257 -20.61 4.98 4.04
N LEU A 258 -21.74 5.48 3.52
CA LEU A 258 -22.30 5.07 2.24
C LEU A 258 -21.30 5.32 1.09
N HIS A 259 -20.68 6.50 1.08
CA HIS A 259 -19.66 6.84 0.09
C HIS A 259 -18.46 5.88 0.18
N LEU A 260 -17.92 5.65 1.37
CA LEU A 260 -16.77 4.77 1.61
C LEU A 260 -17.07 3.32 1.16
N LEU A 261 -18.25 2.78 1.49
CA LEU A 261 -18.68 1.44 1.08
C LEU A 261 -18.94 1.34 -0.44
N SER A 262 -19.29 2.43 -1.09
CA SER A 262 -19.54 2.48 -2.55
C SER A 262 -18.28 2.74 -3.38
N ALA A 263 -17.20 3.18 -2.76
CA ALA A 263 -16.00 3.71 -3.41
C ALA A 263 -15.07 2.64 -4.02
N GLU A 264 -15.42 1.35 -3.98
CA GLU A 264 -14.61 0.34 -4.64
C GLU A 264 -14.55 0.58 -6.16
N PRO A 265 -13.36 0.35 -6.80
CA PRO A 265 -13.26 0.44 -8.24
C PRO A 265 -14.25 -0.49 -8.93
N LYS A 266 -15.25 0.08 -9.61
CA LYS A 266 -16.33 -0.66 -10.28
C LYS A 266 -16.18 -0.55 -11.80
N GLY A 267 -16.84 -1.46 -12.51
CA GLY A 267 -16.90 -1.45 -13.96
C GLY A 267 -16.00 -2.48 -14.62
N LYS A 268 -16.02 -2.47 -15.94
CA LYS A 268 -15.19 -3.30 -16.82
C LYS A 268 -14.46 -2.36 -17.79
N PRO A 269 -13.31 -2.78 -18.34
CA PRO A 269 -12.68 -2.04 -19.41
C PRO A 269 -13.66 -1.82 -20.56
N ALA A 270 -13.54 -0.71 -21.26
CA ALA A 270 -14.30 -0.51 -22.48
C ALA A 270 -13.89 -1.58 -23.50
N PRO A 271 -14.85 -2.11 -24.31
CA PRO A 271 -14.48 -3.09 -25.31
C PRO A 271 -13.42 -2.48 -26.26
N PRO A 272 -12.30 -3.17 -26.47
CA PRO A 272 -11.22 -2.67 -27.29
C PRO A 272 -11.66 -2.49 -28.75
N PRO A 273 -11.02 -1.59 -29.51
CA PRO A 273 -11.32 -1.40 -30.93
C PRO A 273 -11.15 -2.70 -31.71
N VAL A 274 -12.13 -3.05 -32.54
CA VAL A 274 -12.04 -4.17 -33.48
C VAL A 274 -10.90 -3.85 -34.46
N ASN A 275 -9.83 -4.64 -34.52
CA ASN A 275 -8.60 -4.41 -35.28
C ASN A 275 -7.64 -3.37 -34.67
N ALA A 276 -7.54 -3.30 -33.34
CA ALA A 276 -6.55 -2.47 -32.67
C ALA A 276 -5.11 -2.83 -33.12
N ALA A 277 -4.34 -1.81 -33.50
CA ALA A 277 -2.96 -2.00 -33.91
C ALA A 277 -2.09 -2.42 -32.71
N THR A 278 -1.14 -3.32 -32.97
CA THR A 278 -0.14 -3.69 -31.96
C THR A 278 0.83 -2.53 -31.75
N VAL A 279 0.96 -2.07 -30.50
CA VAL A 279 1.86 -0.97 -30.10
C VAL A 279 3.18 -1.50 -29.58
N VAL A 280 3.13 -2.49 -28.68
CA VAL A 280 4.34 -3.11 -28.09
C VAL A 280 4.26 -4.62 -28.19
N THR A 281 5.37 -5.26 -28.59
CA THR A 281 5.55 -6.70 -28.44
C THR A 281 6.85 -7.01 -27.73
N ALA A 282 6.84 -8.08 -26.95
CA ALA A 282 8.05 -8.69 -26.40
C ALA A 282 8.02 -10.20 -26.68
N GLU A 283 9.16 -10.75 -27.09
CA GLU A 283 9.31 -12.18 -27.34
C GLU A 283 10.51 -12.72 -26.58
N ASN A 284 10.27 -13.74 -25.75
CA ASN A 284 11.28 -14.41 -24.93
C ASN A 284 12.15 -13.43 -24.14
N LEU A 285 11.52 -12.42 -23.54
CA LEU A 285 12.20 -11.37 -22.80
C LEU A 285 12.83 -11.93 -21.52
N LYS A 286 14.13 -11.60 -21.30
CA LYS A 286 14.91 -12.02 -20.12
C LYS A 286 15.60 -10.81 -19.50
N VAL A 287 15.51 -10.72 -18.18
CA VAL A 287 16.30 -9.78 -17.37
C VAL A 287 16.91 -10.54 -16.21
N TRP A 288 18.22 -10.77 -16.28
CA TRP A 288 18.98 -11.51 -15.30
C TRP A 288 20.03 -10.62 -14.67
N PHE A 289 19.93 -10.43 -13.35
CA PHE A 289 20.89 -9.65 -12.58
C PHE A 289 21.99 -10.56 -12.02
N PRO A 290 23.28 -10.29 -12.32
CA PRO A 290 24.37 -11.15 -11.87
C PRO A 290 24.60 -11.04 -10.36
N ILE A 291 24.65 -12.18 -9.67
CA ILE A 291 25.11 -12.29 -8.29
C ILE A 291 26.62 -12.43 -8.33
N LYS A 292 27.33 -11.45 -7.75
CA LYS A 292 28.80 -11.41 -7.73
C LYS A 292 29.30 -11.78 -6.32
N ALA A 293 30.25 -12.72 -6.24
CA ALA A 293 30.87 -13.14 -5.00
C ALA A 293 32.41 -13.17 -5.09
N GLY A 294 33.05 -13.20 -3.93
CA GLY A 294 34.50 -13.22 -3.78
C GLY A 294 35.19 -11.87 -4.02
N VAL A 295 36.50 -11.81 -3.73
CA VAL A 295 37.34 -10.60 -3.83
C VAL A 295 37.37 -10.06 -5.27
N PHE A 296 37.30 -10.94 -6.28
CA PHE A 296 37.31 -10.58 -7.70
C PHE A 296 35.91 -10.32 -8.28
N ARG A 297 34.85 -10.25 -7.45
CA ARG A 297 33.47 -10.00 -7.90
C ARG A 297 33.04 -10.84 -9.12
N ARG A 298 33.40 -12.13 -9.14
CA ARG A 298 32.99 -13.04 -10.22
C ARG A 298 31.51 -13.35 -10.10
N THR A 299 30.83 -13.40 -11.24
CA THR A 299 29.42 -13.83 -11.30
C THR A 299 29.34 -15.30 -10.94
N VAL A 300 28.63 -15.62 -9.87
CA VAL A 300 28.42 -16.99 -9.37
C VAL A 300 27.03 -17.51 -9.67
N ASP A 301 26.05 -16.60 -9.86
CA ASP A 301 24.66 -16.93 -10.19
C ASP A 301 23.94 -15.69 -10.71
N HIS A 302 22.66 -15.81 -11.04
CA HIS A 302 21.81 -14.71 -11.50
C HIS A 302 20.46 -14.72 -10.79
N VAL A 303 19.99 -13.55 -10.38
CA VAL A 303 18.58 -13.34 -10.07
C VAL A 303 17.83 -13.19 -11.38
N ARG A 304 16.97 -14.15 -11.71
CA ARG A 304 16.15 -14.16 -12.95
C ARG A 304 14.86 -13.39 -12.69
N ALA A 305 14.94 -12.06 -12.77
CA ALA A 305 13.81 -11.20 -12.47
C ALA A 305 12.71 -11.26 -13.55
N VAL A 306 13.09 -11.49 -14.81
CA VAL A 306 12.22 -11.79 -15.95
C VAL A 306 12.84 -12.96 -16.70
N ASP A 307 12.11 -14.04 -16.94
CA ASP A 307 12.62 -15.27 -17.52
C ASP A 307 11.65 -15.80 -18.59
N GLU A 308 11.98 -15.54 -19.87
CA GLU A 308 11.26 -15.98 -21.08
C GLU A 308 9.80 -15.48 -21.18
N ILE A 309 9.56 -14.19 -20.85
CA ILE A 309 8.23 -13.59 -20.95
C ILE A 309 7.96 -13.10 -22.37
N SER A 310 6.79 -13.46 -22.91
CA SER A 310 6.27 -12.94 -24.19
C SER A 310 4.92 -12.29 -23.96
N LEU A 311 4.70 -11.10 -24.55
CA LEU A 311 3.46 -10.35 -24.44
C LEU A 311 3.24 -9.43 -25.64
N GLU A 312 2.00 -9.02 -25.83
CA GLU A 312 1.58 -8.04 -26.83
C GLU A 312 0.65 -7.01 -26.15
N VAL A 313 0.86 -5.73 -26.43
CA VAL A 313 -0.04 -4.65 -25.97
C VAL A 313 -0.55 -3.90 -27.20
N ARG A 314 -1.85 -3.77 -27.33
CA ARG A 314 -2.53 -3.14 -28.46
C ARG A 314 -3.06 -1.76 -28.11
N GLU A 315 -3.34 -0.96 -29.13
CA GLU A 315 -3.95 0.36 -28.98
C GLU A 315 -5.31 0.28 -28.27
N GLY A 316 -5.50 1.11 -27.25
CA GLY A 316 -6.73 1.11 -26.45
C GLY A 316 -6.91 -0.10 -25.54
N HIS A 317 -5.89 -0.95 -25.38
CA HIS A 317 -5.90 -2.13 -24.51
C HIS A 317 -5.08 -1.94 -23.25
N THR A 318 -5.49 -2.62 -22.19
CA THR A 318 -4.75 -2.74 -20.94
C THR A 318 -4.34 -4.18 -20.70
N VAL A 319 -3.02 -4.42 -20.63
CA VAL A 319 -2.47 -5.67 -20.12
C VAL A 319 -2.14 -5.50 -18.65
N GLY A 320 -2.88 -6.18 -17.77
CA GLY A 320 -2.63 -6.22 -16.34
C GLY A 320 -1.49 -7.19 -16.02
N VAL A 321 -0.57 -6.79 -15.16
CA VAL A 321 0.51 -7.66 -14.66
C VAL A 321 0.40 -7.79 -13.15
N VAL A 322 0.11 -9.00 -12.68
CA VAL A 322 -0.14 -9.30 -11.27
C VAL A 322 0.81 -10.36 -10.73
N GLY A 323 0.97 -10.43 -9.43
CA GLY A 323 1.82 -11.41 -8.74
C GLY A 323 2.42 -10.86 -7.45
N GLU A 324 3.09 -11.71 -6.69
CA GLU A 324 3.71 -11.36 -5.41
C GLU A 324 4.80 -10.27 -5.58
N SER A 325 5.15 -9.60 -4.47
CA SER A 325 6.29 -8.66 -4.44
C SER A 325 7.58 -9.40 -4.84
N GLY A 326 8.38 -8.75 -5.70
CA GLY A 326 9.61 -9.37 -6.23
C GLY A 326 9.38 -10.39 -7.35
N SER A 327 8.15 -10.60 -7.86
CA SER A 327 7.88 -11.52 -8.99
C SER A 327 8.40 -11.02 -10.34
N GLY A 328 8.90 -9.78 -10.44
CA GLY A 328 9.50 -9.22 -11.65
C GLY A 328 8.63 -8.22 -12.43
N LYS A 329 7.48 -7.82 -11.91
CA LYS A 329 6.50 -6.91 -12.57
C LYS A 329 7.12 -5.58 -13.01
N THR A 330 7.66 -4.82 -12.07
CA THR A 330 8.36 -3.55 -12.33
C THR A 330 9.53 -3.74 -13.30
N THR A 331 10.31 -4.83 -13.12
CA THR A 331 11.44 -5.15 -13.99
C THR A 331 10.97 -5.39 -15.44
N LEU A 332 9.84 -6.06 -15.64
CA LEU A 332 9.22 -6.25 -16.95
C LEU A 332 8.87 -4.90 -17.59
N GLY A 333 8.18 -4.02 -16.89
CA GLY A 333 7.83 -2.67 -17.37
C GLY A 333 9.07 -1.84 -17.76
N LEU A 334 10.09 -1.81 -16.91
CA LEU A 334 11.33 -1.09 -17.18
C LEU A 334 12.10 -1.67 -18.36
N ALA A 335 12.06 -2.99 -18.59
CA ALA A 335 12.69 -3.64 -19.73
C ALA A 335 12.00 -3.27 -21.05
N LEU A 336 10.67 -3.25 -21.09
CA LEU A 336 9.89 -2.84 -22.26
C LEU A 336 10.19 -1.39 -22.67
N LEU A 337 10.37 -0.50 -21.69
CA LEU A 337 10.77 0.90 -21.92
C LEU A 337 12.25 1.08 -22.24
N ARG A 338 13.03 -0.01 -22.29
CA ARG A 338 14.48 0.04 -22.50
C ARG A 338 15.19 0.94 -21.48
N LEU A 339 14.68 0.98 -20.24
CA LEU A 339 15.32 1.67 -19.10
C LEU A 339 16.38 0.78 -18.44
N ILE A 340 16.24 -0.53 -18.55
CA ILE A 340 17.21 -1.54 -18.12
C ILE A 340 17.58 -2.45 -19.29
N SER A 341 18.73 -3.12 -19.18
CA SER A 341 19.19 -4.08 -20.20
C SER A 341 18.40 -5.38 -20.12
N SER A 342 18.04 -5.90 -21.29
CA SER A 342 17.30 -7.16 -21.42
C SER A 342 17.82 -7.96 -22.62
N GLN A 343 17.51 -9.25 -22.66
CA GLN A 343 17.67 -10.13 -23.81
C GLN A 343 16.27 -10.49 -24.34
N GLY A 344 16.17 -10.90 -25.60
CA GLY A 344 14.91 -11.13 -26.28
C GLY A 344 14.55 -9.98 -27.22
N ALA A 345 13.50 -10.15 -28.01
CA ALA A 345 13.05 -9.14 -28.98
C ALA A 345 12.03 -8.20 -28.31
N ILE A 346 12.16 -6.90 -28.56
CA ILE A 346 11.17 -5.88 -28.20
C ILE A 346 10.88 -5.05 -29.43
N SER A 347 9.60 -4.92 -29.81
CA SER A 347 9.19 -4.03 -30.89
C SER A 347 8.22 -2.97 -30.37
N PHE A 348 8.37 -1.75 -30.87
CA PHE A 348 7.46 -0.64 -30.67
C PHE A 348 6.99 -0.13 -32.03
N ASP A 349 5.68 -0.09 -32.28
CA ASP A 349 5.08 0.24 -33.58
C ASP A 349 5.69 -0.55 -34.74
N GLY A 350 5.94 -1.85 -34.57
CA GLY A 350 6.56 -2.72 -35.55
C GLY A 350 8.08 -2.53 -35.70
N GLN A 351 8.69 -1.53 -35.07
CA GLN A 351 10.13 -1.31 -35.10
C GLN A 351 10.81 -2.06 -33.96
N ARG A 352 11.82 -2.88 -34.25
CA ARG A 352 12.65 -3.53 -33.22
C ARG A 352 13.51 -2.50 -32.48
N ILE A 353 13.45 -2.50 -31.14
CA ILE A 353 14.09 -1.48 -30.31
C ILE A 353 15.16 -2.03 -29.34
N GLU A 354 15.30 -3.36 -29.20
CA GLU A 354 16.18 -3.98 -28.20
C GLU A 354 17.68 -3.63 -28.39
N ASN A 355 18.10 -3.34 -29.62
CA ASN A 355 19.50 -3.01 -29.92
C ASN A 355 19.74 -1.53 -30.25
N LEU A 356 18.71 -0.68 -30.15
CA LEU A 356 18.84 0.73 -30.48
C LEU A 356 19.65 1.50 -29.42
N GLY A 357 20.54 2.36 -29.89
CA GLY A 357 21.32 3.27 -29.04
C GLY A 357 20.48 4.43 -28.52
N ARG A 358 20.97 5.09 -27.46
CA ARG A 358 20.24 6.15 -26.75
C ARG A 358 19.72 7.29 -27.64
N LYS A 359 20.48 7.69 -28.68
CA LYS A 359 20.08 8.78 -29.59
C LYS A 359 18.84 8.41 -30.42
N ILE A 360 18.73 7.14 -30.86
CA ILE A 360 17.60 6.64 -31.66
C ILE A 360 16.39 6.34 -30.74
N LEU A 361 16.63 5.87 -29.50
CA LEU A 361 15.58 5.61 -28.50
C LEU A 361 14.93 6.90 -27.96
N ARG A 362 15.64 8.03 -27.94
CA ARG A 362 15.12 9.27 -27.34
C ARG A 362 13.80 9.74 -27.95
N PRO A 363 13.63 9.82 -29.27
CA PRO A 363 12.32 10.18 -29.87
C PRO A 363 11.22 9.16 -29.56
N LEU A 364 11.55 7.85 -29.52
CA LEU A 364 10.58 6.81 -29.18
C LEU A 364 10.14 6.90 -27.73
N ARG A 365 11.03 7.27 -26.81
CA ARG A 365 10.69 7.47 -25.38
C ARG A 365 9.69 8.57 -25.13
N ARG A 366 9.53 9.53 -26.01
CA ARG A 366 8.41 10.48 -25.97
C ARG A 366 7.07 9.74 -26.02
N GLN A 367 6.99 8.71 -26.87
CA GLN A 367 5.77 7.93 -27.08
C GLN A 367 5.61 6.77 -26.09
N MET A 368 6.65 6.46 -25.29
CA MET A 368 6.66 5.41 -24.27
C MET A 368 6.94 6.03 -22.91
N GLN A 369 5.94 6.15 -22.07
CA GLN A 369 6.03 6.82 -20.79
C GLN A 369 5.83 5.86 -19.60
N VAL A 370 6.19 6.31 -18.41
CA VAL A 370 6.01 5.56 -17.16
C VAL A 370 5.45 6.45 -16.05
N VAL A 371 4.50 5.90 -15.32
CA VAL A 371 4.04 6.43 -14.03
C VAL A 371 4.54 5.46 -12.97
N PHE A 372 5.41 5.94 -12.08
CA PHE A 372 6.04 5.13 -11.03
C PHE A 372 5.14 4.94 -9.81
N GLN A 373 5.42 3.91 -9.04
CA GLN A 373 4.70 3.47 -7.85
C GLN A 373 4.57 4.57 -6.78
N ASP A 374 5.64 5.31 -6.52
CA ASP A 374 5.66 6.33 -5.48
C ASP A 374 5.69 7.74 -6.09
N PRO A 375 4.57 8.49 -6.02
CA PRO A 375 4.54 9.86 -6.51
C PRO A 375 5.43 10.81 -5.69
N PHE A 376 5.72 10.49 -4.42
CA PHE A 376 6.60 11.31 -3.57
C PHE A 376 8.04 11.30 -4.06
N SER A 377 8.59 10.11 -4.36
CA SER A 377 9.96 9.98 -4.83
C SER A 377 10.10 10.31 -6.32
N SER A 378 9.02 10.20 -7.10
CA SER A 378 9.03 10.44 -8.55
C SER A 378 8.89 11.92 -8.92
N LEU A 379 8.36 12.77 -8.04
CA LEU A 379 8.22 14.21 -8.24
C LEU A 379 9.27 14.95 -7.39
N SER A 380 10.10 15.78 -8.03
CA SER A 380 11.11 16.57 -7.30
C SER A 380 10.46 17.54 -6.32
N PRO A 381 10.75 17.45 -5.00
CA PRO A 381 10.14 18.35 -4.01
C PRO A 381 10.61 19.81 -4.13
N ARG A 382 11.64 20.06 -4.95
CA ARG A 382 12.23 21.39 -5.17
C ARG A 382 11.74 22.09 -6.43
N MET A 383 10.86 21.43 -7.19
CA MET A 383 10.32 21.95 -8.45
C MET A 383 8.81 22.11 -8.31
N SER A 384 8.24 23.15 -8.93
CA SER A 384 6.80 23.27 -9.04
C SER A 384 6.22 22.21 -9.98
N ILE A 385 4.93 21.96 -9.89
CA ILE A 385 4.24 21.00 -10.78
C ILE A 385 4.43 21.38 -12.25
N ALA A 386 4.35 22.68 -12.58
CA ALA A 386 4.64 23.14 -13.94
C ALA A 386 6.06 22.78 -14.39
N GLN A 387 7.07 23.02 -13.57
CA GLN A 387 8.46 22.69 -13.89
C GLN A 387 8.67 21.17 -14.10
N ILE A 388 8.04 20.34 -13.27
CA ILE A 388 8.11 18.87 -13.36
C ILE A 388 7.49 18.37 -14.68
N ILE A 389 6.35 18.94 -15.10
CA ILE A 389 5.67 18.56 -16.33
C ILE A 389 6.43 19.15 -17.55
N GLU A 390 6.93 20.39 -17.46
CA GLU A 390 7.67 21.07 -18.52
C GLU A 390 8.97 20.36 -18.91
N GLU A 391 9.62 19.69 -17.94
CA GLU A 391 10.90 19.00 -18.17
C GLU A 391 10.82 18.03 -19.35
N GLY A 392 9.74 17.27 -19.46
CA GLY A 392 9.52 16.36 -20.59
C GLY A 392 9.46 17.08 -21.94
N LEU A 393 8.75 18.21 -22.01
CA LEU A 393 8.64 19.03 -23.22
C LEU A 393 10.01 19.59 -23.62
N LEU A 394 10.76 20.14 -22.67
CA LEU A 394 12.10 20.69 -22.90
C LEU A 394 13.08 19.61 -23.38
N VAL A 395 13.09 18.44 -22.76
CA VAL A 395 13.96 17.32 -23.15
C VAL A 395 13.69 16.88 -24.58
N HIS A 396 12.44 16.88 -25.03
CA HIS A 396 12.06 16.44 -26.37
C HIS A 396 11.98 17.58 -27.40
N GLY A 397 12.13 18.84 -26.99
CA GLY A 397 12.06 20.02 -27.85
C GLY A 397 10.65 20.32 -28.35
N GLU A 398 9.65 20.01 -27.51
CA GLU A 398 8.23 20.16 -27.80
C GLU A 398 7.64 21.40 -27.12
N GLY A 399 6.50 21.85 -27.60
CA GLY A 399 5.68 22.90 -26.97
C GLY A 399 6.17 24.32 -27.22
N GLY A 400 7.06 24.56 -28.18
CA GLY A 400 7.43 25.89 -28.65
C GLY A 400 8.01 26.81 -27.58
N GLY A 401 7.47 28.04 -27.45
CA GLY A 401 7.90 29.05 -26.48
C GLY A 401 7.40 28.77 -25.04
N TYR A 402 7.82 29.60 -24.10
CA TYR A 402 7.45 29.44 -22.69
C TYR A 402 5.92 29.48 -22.47
N ASP A 403 5.24 30.45 -23.09
CA ASP A 403 3.79 30.62 -22.93
C ASP A 403 3.01 29.47 -23.54
N GLU A 404 3.44 28.96 -24.70
CA GLU A 404 2.83 27.78 -25.35
C GLU A 404 2.97 26.53 -24.48
N ARG A 405 4.15 26.32 -23.86
CA ARG A 405 4.34 25.21 -22.91
C ARG A 405 3.45 25.34 -21.68
N ARG A 406 3.31 26.55 -21.12
CA ARG A 406 2.41 26.78 -19.98
C ARG A 406 0.95 26.48 -20.35
N GLU A 407 0.52 26.80 -21.55
CA GLU A 407 -0.82 26.47 -22.03
C GLU A 407 -1.02 24.94 -22.18
N LEU A 408 -0.05 24.24 -22.75
CA LEU A 408 -0.07 22.77 -22.83
C LEU A 408 -0.14 22.13 -21.43
N ILE A 409 0.65 22.63 -20.48
CA ILE A 409 0.63 22.16 -19.09
C ILE A 409 -0.75 22.43 -18.45
N ALA A 410 -1.31 23.63 -18.65
CA ALA A 410 -2.63 23.98 -18.13
C ALA A 410 -3.73 23.05 -18.67
N ASN A 411 -3.68 22.73 -19.96
CA ASN A 411 -4.62 21.82 -20.60
C ASN A 411 -4.46 20.39 -20.05
N THR A 412 -3.23 19.90 -19.92
CA THR A 412 -2.94 18.58 -19.35
C THR A 412 -3.39 18.48 -17.89
N LEU A 413 -3.22 19.54 -17.08
CA LEU A 413 -3.72 19.55 -15.71
C LEU A 413 -5.25 19.45 -15.66
N ARG A 414 -5.98 20.15 -16.55
CA ARG A 414 -7.44 19.99 -16.65
C ARG A 414 -7.84 18.57 -17.02
N GLU A 415 -7.13 17.93 -17.96
CA GLU A 415 -7.40 16.54 -18.37
C GLU A 415 -7.27 15.55 -17.20
N VAL A 416 -6.32 15.77 -16.31
CA VAL A 416 -6.14 14.91 -15.13
C VAL A 416 -6.98 15.36 -13.92
N GLY A 417 -7.85 16.37 -14.09
CA GLY A 417 -8.73 16.86 -13.04
C GLY A 417 -8.02 17.71 -11.97
N LEU A 418 -6.95 18.43 -12.36
CA LEU A 418 -6.27 19.41 -11.53
C LEU A 418 -6.54 20.83 -12.05
N GLU A 419 -6.68 21.77 -11.13
CA GLU A 419 -6.85 23.19 -11.45
C GLU A 419 -5.56 23.76 -12.05
N PRO A 420 -5.57 24.46 -13.21
CA PRO A 420 -4.39 25.09 -13.78
C PRO A 420 -3.70 26.08 -12.85
N GLY A 421 -4.45 26.76 -11.98
CA GLY A 421 -3.89 27.67 -10.97
C GLY A 421 -2.95 27.00 -9.96
N ALA A 422 -3.01 25.66 -9.86
CA ALA A 422 -2.13 24.90 -8.98
C ALA A 422 -0.75 24.59 -9.60
N MET A 423 -0.48 24.97 -10.86
CA MET A 423 0.73 24.62 -11.59
C MET A 423 2.03 25.17 -10.94
N ASP A 424 1.95 26.28 -10.23
CA ASP A 424 3.11 26.92 -9.60
C ASP A 424 3.34 26.43 -8.15
N ARG A 425 2.46 25.55 -7.63
CA ARG A 425 2.59 24.92 -6.31
C ARG A 425 3.59 23.76 -6.35
N PHE A 426 4.15 23.45 -5.18
CA PHE A 426 5.11 22.36 -4.99
C PHE A 426 4.41 21.04 -4.64
N PRO A 427 5.01 19.86 -4.93
CA PRO A 427 4.42 18.57 -4.63
C PRO A 427 3.96 18.39 -3.17
N HIS A 428 4.67 18.95 -2.19
CA HIS A 428 4.30 18.84 -0.79
C HIS A 428 3.01 19.57 -0.39
N GLU A 429 2.52 20.48 -1.24
CA GLU A 429 1.25 21.22 -1.04
C GLU A 429 0.03 20.47 -1.59
N PHE A 430 0.23 19.28 -2.18
CA PHE A 430 -0.82 18.46 -2.76
C PHE A 430 -1.12 17.23 -1.90
N SER A 431 -2.39 16.78 -1.91
CA SER A 431 -2.76 15.47 -1.37
C SER A 431 -2.12 14.32 -2.18
N GLY A 432 -2.13 13.09 -1.64
CA GLY A 432 -1.62 11.90 -2.33
C GLY A 432 -2.24 11.72 -3.71
N GLY A 433 -3.56 11.81 -3.82
CA GLY A 433 -4.28 11.69 -5.09
C GLY A 433 -3.97 12.83 -6.08
N GLN A 434 -3.80 14.06 -5.59
CA GLN A 434 -3.39 15.18 -6.44
C GLN A 434 -1.96 15.01 -6.97
N ARG A 435 -1.02 14.50 -6.13
CA ARG A 435 0.35 14.17 -6.58
C ARG A 435 0.33 13.09 -7.65
N GLN A 436 -0.50 12.06 -7.47
CA GLN A 436 -0.65 10.99 -8.46
C GLN A 436 -1.18 11.53 -9.79
N ARG A 437 -2.20 12.42 -9.77
CA ARG A 437 -2.67 13.12 -10.96
C ARG A 437 -1.57 13.96 -11.60
N GLY A 438 -0.72 14.62 -10.82
CA GLY A 438 0.48 15.34 -11.31
C GLY A 438 1.50 14.43 -11.99
N ALA A 439 1.75 13.24 -11.42
CA ALA A 439 2.62 12.22 -12.03
C ALA A 439 2.04 11.68 -13.35
N ILE A 440 0.72 11.47 -13.43
CA ILE A 440 0.03 11.11 -14.66
C ILE A 440 0.14 12.26 -15.68
N ALA A 441 -0.08 13.52 -15.28
CA ALA A 441 0.04 14.69 -16.15
C ALA A 441 1.45 14.79 -16.77
N ARG A 442 2.51 14.54 -16.00
CA ARG A 442 3.88 14.50 -16.50
C ARG A 442 4.08 13.51 -17.65
N ALA A 443 3.44 12.35 -17.60
CA ALA A 443 3.48 11.37 -18.67
C ALA A 443 2.62 11.80 -19.87
N MET A 444 1.41 12.34 -19.61
CA MET A 444 0.41 12.65 -20.63
C MET A 444 0.73 13.89 -21.47
N VAL A 445 1.47 14.87 -20.93
CA VAL A 445 1.85 16.09 -21.67
C VAL A 445 2.60 15.81 -22.96
N LEU A 446 3.29 14.66 -23.05
CA LEU A 446 4.03 14.19 -24.22
C LEU A 446 3.15 13.45 -25.24
N GLN A 447 1.86 13.26 -24.95
CA GLN A 447 0.91 12.52 -25.78
C GLN A 447 1.46 11.12 -26.18
N PRO A 448 1.75 10.26 -25.18
CA PRO A 448 2.32 8.95 -25.44
C PRO A 448 1.33 8.02 -26.16
N ARG A 449 1.85 6.93 -26.77
CA ARG A 449 1.04 5.81 -27.26
C ARG A 449 1.04 4.63 -26.33
N PHE A 450 2.11 4.47 -25.55
CA PHE A 450 2.28 3.41 -24.57
C PHE A 450 2.66 3.96 -23.21
N VAL A 451 1.97 3.52 -22.16
CA VAL A 451 2.27 3.93 -20.79
C VAL A 451 2.39 2.69 -19.89
N VAL A 452 3.50 2.57 -19.20
CA VAL A 452 3.66 1.65 -18.09
C VAL A 452 3.16 2.34 -16.82
N LEU A 453 2.16 1.75 -16.18
CA LEU A 453 1.58 2.19 -14.93
C LEU A 453 2.05 1.24 -13.84
N ASP A 454 3.08 1.62 -13.09
CA ASP A 454 3.70 0.77 -12.06
C ASP A 454 3.09 1.09 -10.70
N GLU A 455 2.14 0.28 -10.26
CA GLU A 455 1.37 0.41 -9.02
C GLU A 455 0.82 1.83 -8.77
N PRO A 456 0.12 2.45 -9.73
CA PRO A 456 -0.25 3.87 -9.66
C PRO A 456 -1.27 4.20 -8.57
N THR A 457 -1.81 3.22 -7.87
CA THR A 457 -2.86 3.38 -6.86
C THR A 457 -2.46 2.85 -5.48
N SER A 458 -1.28 2.25 -5.32
CA SER A 458 -0.89 1.48 -4.11
C SER A 458 -0.79 2.30 -2.82
N ALA A 459 -0.54 3.61 -2.92
CA ALA A 459 -0.39 4.52 -1.77
C ALA A 459 -1.63 5.42 -1.56
N LEU A 460 -2.79 5.03 -2.15
CA LEU A 460 -3.99 5.85 -2.15
C LEU A 460 -5.14 5.15 -1.42
N ASP A 461 -5.99 5.94 -0.77
CA ASP A 461 -7.24 5.44 -0.18
C ASP A 461 -8.20 4.92 -1.26
N VAL A 462 -9.10 4.02 -0.88
CA VAL A 462 -10.01 3.32 -1.79
C VAL A 462 -10.83 4.28 -2.67
N SER A 463 -11.32 5.39 -2.11
CA SER A 463 -12.10 6.40 -2.86
C SER A 463 -11.25 7.12 -3.91
N VAL A 464 -10.01 7.44 -3.57
CA VAL A 464 -9.05 8.07 -4.49
C VAL A 464 -8.57 7.07 -5.54
N GLN A 465 -8.39 5.79 -5.18
CA GLN A 465 -8.06 4.73 -6.14
C GLN A 465 -9.13 4.62 -7.23
N ALA A 466 -10.42 4.60 -6.86
CA ALA A 466 -11.52 4.55 -7.82
C ALA A 466 -11.48 5.74 -8.79
N GLN A 467 -11.25 6.95 -8.29
CA GLN A 467 -11.13 8.15 -9.11
C GLN A 467 -9.94 8.09 -10.08
N ILE A 468 -8.80 7.52 -9.67
CA ILE A 468 -7.64 7.34 -10.56
C ILE A 468 -7.93 6.29 -11.63
N VAL A 469 -8.61 5.19 -11.28
CA VAL A 469 -9.03 4.17 -12.25
C VAL A 469 -9.95 4.77 -13.32
N ASP A 470 -10.94 5.56 -12.91
CA ASP A 470 -11.86 6.24 -13.84
C ASP A 470 -11.10 7.26 -14.72
N LEU A 471 -10.18 8.03 -14.15
CA LEU A 471 -9.31 8.93 -14.91
C LEU A 471 -8.48 8.18 -15.97
N LEU A 472 -7.85 7.04 -15.59
CA LEU A 472 -7.04 6.25 -16.52
C LEU A 472 -7.89 5.67 -17.66
N ARG A 473 -9.14 5.25 -17.40
CA ARG A 473 -10.09 4.82 -18.43
C ARG A 473 -10.44 5.94 -19.39
N ASP A 474 -10.76 7.12 -18.85
CA ASP A 474 -11.08 8.30 -19.65
C ASP A 474 -9.92 8.70 -20.56
N LEU A 475 -8.70 8.75 -20.03
CA LEU A 475 -7.49 9.05 -20.80
C LEU A 475 -7.24 8.00 -21.88
N GLN A 476 -7.41 6.70 -21.54
CA GLN A 476 -7.26 5.61 -22.50
C GLN A 476 -8.23 5.75 -23.67
N GLN A 477 -9.50 6.02 -23.41
CA GLN A 477 -10.53 6.18 -24.46
C GLN A 477 -10.25 7.40 -25.33
N ARG A 478 -9.90 8.55 -24.74
CA ARG A 478 -9.65 9.80 -25.50
C ARG A 478 -8.41 9.71 -26.38
N HIS A 479 -7.33 9.12 -25.86
CA HIS A 479 -6.03 9.10 -26.53
C HIS A 479 -5.66 7.72 -27.11
N ARG A 480 -6.55 6.71 -27.00
CA ARG A 480 -6.33 5.32 -27.45
C ARG A 480 -5.06 4.72 -26.89
N LEU A 481 -4.76 4.97 -25.61
CA LEU A 481 -3.51 4.57 -24.97
C LEU A 481 -3.42 3.05 -24.82
N ALA A 482 -2.24 2.51 -25.12
CA ALA A 482 -1.87 1.15 -24.76
C ALA A 482 -1.29 1.16 -23.33
N TYR A 483 -1.84 0.37 -22.42
CA TYR A 483 -1.37 0.30 -21.04
C TYR A 483 -0.73 -1.03 -20.69
N LEU A 484 0.41 -0.99 -20.01
CA LEU A 484 0.87 -2.08 -19.17
C LEU A 484 0.59 -1.66 -17.71
N PHE A 485 -0.41 -2.26 -17.09
CA PHE A 485 -0.87 -1.93 -15.75
C PHE A 485 -0.35 -2.94 -14.72
N ILE A 486 0.60 -2.53 -13.91
CA ILE A 486 1.20 -3.35 -12.85
C ILE A 486 0.51 -3.02 -11.54
N SER A 487 -0.04 -4.03 -10.87
CA SER A 487 -0.62 -3.85 -9.54
C SER A 487 -0.61 -5.16 -8.74
N HIS A 488 -0.60 -5.03 -7.44
CA HIS A 488 -0.90 -6.12 -6.52
C HIS A 488 -2.39 -6.12 -6.11
N ASP A 489 -3.12 -5.02 -6.36
CA ASP A 489 -4.56 -4.93 -6.11
C ASP A 489 -5.36 -5.52 -7.28
N LEU A 490 -5.87 -6.74 -7.06
CA LEU A 490 -6.62 -7.48 -8.07
C LEU A 490 -7.98 -6.87 -8.40
N LYS A 491 -8.59 -6.10 -7.49
CA LYS A 491 -9.85 -5.39 -7.75
C LYS A 491 -9.65 -4.29 -8.79
N VAL A 492 -8.57 -3.52 -8.63
CA VAL A 492 -8.19 -2.48 -9.58
C VAL A 492 -7.86 -3.08 -10.95
N VAL A 493 -7.10 -4.18 -10.98
CA VAL A 493 -6.77 -4.88 -12.25
C VAL A 493 -8.02 -5.40 -12.94
N ARG A 494 -8.95 -6.04 -12.19
CA ARG A 494 -10.24 -6.52 -12.73
C ARG A 494 -11.07 -5.39 -13.34
N ALA A 495 -10.97 -4.19 -12.77
CA ALA A 495 -11.71 -3.03 -13.23
C ALA A 495 -11.11 -2.39 -14.50
N LEU A 496 -9.82 -2.57 -14.79
CA LEU A 496 -9.11 -1.85 -15.87
C LEU A 496 -8.53 -2.75 -16.96
N ALA A 497 -8.16 -4.01 -16.67
CA ALA A 497 -7.43 -4.87 -17.58
C ALA A 497 -8.33 -5.65 -18.54
N ASP A 498 -7.93 -5.73 -19.82
CA ASP A 498 -8.52 -6.61 -20.85
C ASP A 498 -7.89 -8.00 -20.80
N GLU A 499 -6.57 -8.07 -20.62
CA GLU A 499 -5.78 -9.28 -20.47
C GLU A 499 -4.97 -9.20 -19.17
N VAL A 500 -4.67 -10.36 -18.57
CA VAL A 500 -3.87 -10.45 -17.35
C VAL A 500 -2.75 -11.45 -17.51
N ILE A 501 -1.57 -11.06 -17.05
CA ILE A 501 -0.37 -11.90 -16.91
C ILE A 501 -0.10 -12.09 -15.43
N VAL A 502 -0.14 -13.33 -14.96
CA VAL A 502 0.17 -13.71 -13.58
C VAL A 502 1.63 -14.14 -13.48
N LEU A 503 2.44 -13.38 -12.72
CA LEU A 503 3.87 -13.62 -12.57
C LEU A 503 4.22 -14.24 -11.22
N ARG A 504 5.16 -15.20 -11.24
CA ARG A 504 5.82 -15.73 -10.04
C ARG A 504 7.29 -16.02 -10.34
N ASN A 505 8.20 -15.52 -9.50
CA ASN A 505 9.64 -15.77 -9.62
C ASN A 505 10.18 -15.51 -11.05
N GLY A 506 9.75 -14.42 -11.69
CA GLY A 506 10.17 -14.02 -13.03
C GLY A 506 9.52 -14.78 -14.18
N LYS A 507 8.61 -15.71 -13.92
CA LYS A 507 7.95 -16.53 -14.95
C LYS A 507 6.46 -16.26 -15.02
N VAL A 508 5.88 -16.44 -16.20
CA VAL A 508 4.43 -16.43 -16.40
C VAL A 508 3.86 -17.75 -15.89
N MET A 509 2.98 -17.66 -14.91
CA MET A 509 2.22 -18.79 -14.37
C MET A 509 0.95 -19.02 -15.16
N GLU A 510 0.27 -17.93 -15.53
CA GLU A 510 -0.94 -17.94 -16.34
C GLU A 510 -1.07 -16.61 -17.10
N GLN A 511 -1.63 -16.64 -18.30
CA GLN A 511 -1.92 -15.47 -19.13
C GLN A 511 -3.20 -15.70 -19.91
N GLY A 512 -4.06 -14.70 -20.00
CA GLY A 512 -5.30 -14.79 -20.76
C GLY A 512 -6.20 -13.57 -20.58
N ALA A 513 -7.41 -13.66 -21.13
CA ALA A 513 -8.43 -12.63 -20.94
C ALA A 513 -8.70 -12.42 -19.46
N ALA A 514 -8.84 -11.16 -19.03
CA ALA A 514 -9.05 -10.83 -17.61
C ALA A 514 -10.24 -11.61 -17.03
N GLN A 515 -11.35 -11.68 -17.74
CA GLN A 515 -12.53 -12.43 -17.28
C GLN A 515 -12.19 -13.89 -16.98
N GLN A 516 -11.43 -14.59 -17.83
CA GLN A 516 -11.06 -15.99 -17.63
C GLN A 516 -10.14 -16.14 -16.40
N ILE A 517 -9.13 -15.26 -16.25
CA ILE A 517 -8.17 -15.31 -15.14
C ILE A 517 -8.88 -15.07 -13.79
N PHE A 518 -9.87 -14.18 -13.74
CA PHE A 518 -10.59 -13.86 -12.50
C PHE A 518 -11.71 -14.86 -12.18
N ASP A 519 -12.45 -15.34 -13.19
CA ASP A 519 -13.65 -16.16 -12.97
C ASP A 519 -13.36 -17.68 -13.05
N ASP A 520 -12.36 -18.11 -13.86
CA ASP A 520 -11.96 -19.51 -14.04
C ASP A 520 -10.43 -19.67 -14.13
N PRO A 521 -9.68 -19.38 -13.06
CA PRO A 521 -8.23 -19.55 -13.03
C PRO A 521 -7.85 -21.04 -13.18
N ARG A 522 -6.84 -21.33 -14.01
CA ARG A 522 -6.44 -22.70 -14.34
C ARG A 522 -5.35 -23.23 -13.42
N THR A 523 -4.32 -22.40 -13.12
CA THR A 523 -3.19 -22.86 -12.32
C THR A 523 -3.51 -22.76 -10.82
N ASP A 524 -2.93 -23.66 -10.01
CA ASP A 524 -3.13 -23.66 -8.55
C ASP A 524 -2.62 -22.36 -7.92
N TYR A 525 -1.54 -21.78 -8.48
CA TYR A 525 -1.03 -20.50 -8.01
C TYR A 525 -2.02 -19.35 -8.25
N THR A 526 -2.60 -19.27 -9.46
CA THR A 526 -3.60 -18.25 -9.79
C THR A 526 -4.85 -18.43 -8.93
N LYS A 527 -5.30 -19.67 -8.71
CA LYS A 527 -6.44 -19.98 -7.81
C LYS A 527 -6.15 -19.50 -6.38
N ALA A 528 -4.96 -19.77 -5.86
CA ALA A 528 -4.57 -19.32 -4.53
C ALA A 528 -4.49 -17.79 -4.43
N LEU A 529 -3.94 -17.13 -5.46
CA LEU A 529 -3.85 -15.67 -5.54
C LEU A 529 -5.25 -15.02 -5.57
N MET A 530 -6.17 -15.54 -6.41
CA MET A 530 -7.56 -15.06 -6.49
C MET A 530 -8.33 -15.35 -5.19
N ALA A 531 -8.13 -16.53 -4.60
CA ALA A 531 -8.72 -16.85 -3.31
C ALA A 531 -8.27 -15.93 -2.19
N ALA A 532 -7.00 -15.55 -2.15
CA ALA A 532 -6.49 -14.60 -1.16
C ALA A 532 -7.11 -13.20 -1.32
N ALA A 533 -7.36 -12.76 -2.57
CA ALA A 533 -7.91 -11.45 -2.86
C ALA A 533 -9.43 -11.35 -2.64
N PHE A 534 -10.18 -12.41 -3.02
CA PHE A 534 -11.64 -12.37 -3.11
C PHE A 534 -12.36 -13.28 -2.10
N LYS A 535 -11.68 -14.23 -1.44
CA LYS A 535 -12.33 -15.05 -0.37
C LYS A 535 -12.67 -14.24 0.88
N LEU A 536 -12.01 -13.12 1.11
CA LEU A 536 -12.47 -12.14 2.10
C LEU A 536 -13.89 -11.62 1.76
N GLU A 537 -14.34 -11.75 0.49
CA GLU A 537 -15.68 -11.35 0.02
C GLU A 537 -16.67 -12.53 -0.16
N ALA A 538 -16.18 -13.72 -0.52
CA ALA A 538 -17.04 -14.85 -0.94
C ALA A 538 -17.80 -15.55 0.20
N ILE A 539 -17.48 -15.30 1.46
CA ILE A 539 -18.22 -15.83 2.61
C ILE A 539 -19.62 -15.18 2.74
N GLU A 540 -19.88 -14.08 2.04
CA GLU A 540 -21.17 -13.37 2.13
C GLU A 540 -22.25 -13.83 1.14
N SER A 541 -21.89 -14.45 0.03
CA SER A 541 -22.89 -14.83 -0.98
C SER A 541 -23.65 -16.12 -0.67
N GLY A 542 -23.39 -16.77 0.47
CA GLY A 542 -24.09 -18.02 0.85
C GLY A 542 -23.78 -19.23 -0.05
N ALA A 543 -22.79 -19.13 -0.92
CA ALA A 543 -22.48 -20.12 -1.94
C ALA A 543 -21.44 -21.18 -1.53
N VAL A 544 -20.90 -21.09 -0.30
CA VAL A 544 -20.03 -22.14 0.26
C VAL A 544 -20.50 -22.47 1.67
N SER A 545 -21.33 -23.50 1.79
CA SER A 545 -21.47 -24.24 3.06
C SER A 545 -20.15 -24.96 3.34
N VAL A 546 -19.72 -24.88 4.59
CA VAL A 546 -18.54 -25.52 5.21
C VAL A 546 -18.50 -27.03 4.94
#